data_8e20bb3e432ff021f1c1aeeabd848c4a
#
_entry.id   8e20bb3e432ff021f1c1aeeabd848c4a
#
_cell.length_a   1.000
_cell.length_b   1.000
_cell.length_c   1.000
_cell.angle_alpha   90.00
_cell.angle_beta   90.00
_cell.angle_gamma   90.00
#
_symmetry.space_group_name_H-M   'P 1'
#
loop_
_entity.id
_entity.type
_entity.pdbx_description
1 polymer ?
#
loop_
_entity_poly.entity_id
_entity_poly.type
_entity_poly.pdbx_seq_one_letter_code
_entity_poly.pdbx_strand_id
1 'polypeptide(L)'
;MDVKTYQYKGNQELVYTNNSPDTLRKVYYHLFNNAFQPGSEMDARIQSIKDPDSRMVNKVKVDGKEVKESRIKTLKPNEIGYLRISNFKQDGVVATAKEVGTILEVTLAKPILPHSKTTFTLNFEGQVPIQIRRSGRNNAEGIELSMTQWFPKIAEFDFEGWHADPYIAREFHGVWGNFDVKITIDKNYILGGSGYLLNKNEIGYGYQDEGVVVTLPKKTKTLTWHFNAPMV
;
A
#
# COMPACT_ATOMS: atom_id res chain seq x y z
N MET A 1 -7.95 -8.39 7.54
CA MET A 1 -8.52 -8.11 6.20
C MET A 1 -9.84 -8.86 6.05
N ASP A 2 -10.86 -8.23 5.50
CA ASP A 2 -12.14 -8.86 5.12
C ASP A 2 -12.08 -9.26 3.64
N VAL A 3 -12.14 -10.55 3.37
CA VAL A 3 -12.05 -11.10 2.01
C VAL A 3 -13.36 -11.05 1.21
N LYS A 4 -14.47 -10.65 1.85
CA LYS A 4 -15.75 -10.44 1.16
C LYS A 4 -15.88 -9.02 0.60
N THR A 5 -15.40 -8.06 1.34
CA THR A 5 -15.44 -6.63 0.95
C THR A 5 -14.11 -6.17 0.36
N TYR A 6 -13.04 -6.96 0.52
CA TYR A 6 -11.67 -6.61 0.14
C TYR A 6 -11.15 -5.36 0.84
N GLN A 7 -11.72 -5.07 2.01
CA GLN A 7 -11.30 -3.97 2.87
C GLN A 7 -10.37 -4.46 3.96
N TYR A 8 -9.44 -3.61 4.35
CA TYR A 8 -8.50 -3.90 5.42
C TYR A 8 -8.30 -2.67 6.31
N LYS A 9 -7.93 -2.95 7.56
CA LYS A 9 -7.53 -1.94 8.53
C LYS A 9 -6.21 -2.34 9.14
N GLY A 10 -5.41 -1.37 9.49
CA GLY A 10 -4.14 -1.58 10.14
C GLY A 10 -3.73 -0.39 10.98
N ASN A 11 -2.68 -0.61 11.73
CA ASN A 11 -1.91 0.41 12.41
C ASN A 11 -0.46 0.30 11.96
N GLN A 12 0.24 1.41 11.95
CA GLN A 12 1.66 1.47 11.63
C GLN A 12 2.38 2.23 12.74
N GLU A 13 3.51 1.69 13.13
CA GLU A 13 4.54 2.39 13.89
C GLU A 13 5.79 2.45 13.02
N LEU A 14 6.35 3.63 12.86
CA LEU A 14 7.52 3.88 12.05
C LEU A 14 8.54 4.69 12.84
N VAL A 15 9.71 4.11 13.09
CA VAL A 15 10.86 4.84 13.61
C VAL A 15 11.64 5.41 12.42
N TYR A 16 11.60 6.74 12.29
CA TYR A 16 12.28 7.46 11.21
C TYR A 16 13.57 8.09 11.73
N THR A 17 14.66 7.87 11.00
CA THR A 17 15.94 8.52 11.27
C THR A 17 16.20 9.57 10.17
N ASN A 18 16.36 10.82 10.55
CA ASN A 18 16.79 11.87 9.64
C ASN A 18 18.29 11.81 9.48
N ASN A 19 18.77 11.20 8.39
CA ASN A 19 20.21 11.09 8.09
C ASN A 19 20.74 12.32 7.37
N SER A 20 19.90 13.31 7.03
CA SER A 20 20.30 14.54 6.34
C SER A 20 20.87 15.58 7.30
N PRO A 21 21.59 16.59 6.78
CA PRO A 21 22.01 17.76 7.55
C PRO A 21 20.87 18.76 7.81
N ASP A 22 19.69 18.53 7.25
CA ASP A 22 18.58 19.47 7.27
C ASP A 22 17.62 19.20 8.45
N THR A 23 16.97 20.26 8.93
CA THR A 23 15.90 20.16 9.89
C THR A 23 14.57 19.99 9.15
N LEU A 24 13.90 18.85 9.34
CA LEU A 24 12.65 18.54 8.67
C LEU A 24 11.47 19.08 9.49
N ARG A 25 10.56 19.79 8.81
CA ARG A 25 9.32 20.36 9.43
C ARG A 25 8.06 19.72 8.88
N LYS A 26 8.18 18.94 7.82
CA LYS A 26 7.13 18.14 7.19
C LYS A 26 7.68 16.78 6.85
N VAL A 27 6.79 15.81 6.73
CA VAL A 27 7.05 14.52 6.10
C VAL A 27 5.90 14.20 5.15
N TYR A 28 6.16 13.31 4.20
CA TYR A 28 5.18 12.90 3.21
C TYR A 28 5.06 11.39 3.18
N TYR A 29 3.84 10.91 2.90
CA TYR A 29 3.58 9.49 2.70
C TYR A 29 2.89 9.29 1.36
N HIS A 30 3.21 8.20 0.70
CA HIS A 30 2.52 7.73 -0.49
C HIS A 30 1.31 6.90 -0.10
N LEU A 31 0.17 7.21 -0.71
CA LEU A 31 -1.10 6.49 -0.60
C LEU A 31 -1.45 5.90 -1.98
N PHE A 32 -0.64 4.94 -2.43
CA PHE A 32 -0.64 4.48 -3.82
C PHE A 32 -2.00 4.00 -4.32
N ASN A 33 -2.82 3.34 -3.47
CA ASN A 33 -4.13 2.85 -3.86
C ASN A 33 -5.11 3.96 -4.26
N ASN A 34 -4.89 5.21 -3.80
CA ASN A 34 -5.73 6.35 -4.17
C ASN A 34 -5.66 6.70 -5.66
N ALA A 35 -4.63 6.22 -6.38
CA ALA A 35 -4.54 6.36 -7.83
C ALA A 35 -5.62 5.58 -8.60
N PHE A 36 -6.21 4.53 -7.99
CA PHE A 36 -7.18 3.65 -8.63
C PHE A 36 -8.62 4.07 -8.30
N GLN A 37 -8.92 5.34 -8.53
CA GLN A 37 -10.24 5.94 -8.35
C GLN A 37 -10.61 6.77 -9.59
N PRO A 38 -11.89 6.75 -10.03
CA PRO A 38 -12.35 7.63 -11.08
C PRO A 38 -12.07 9.11 -10.75
N GLY A 39 -11.51 9.83 -11.70
CA GLY A 39 -11.13 11.23 -11.53
C GLY A 39 -9.78 11.45 -10.85
N SER A 40 -9.02 10.39 -10.51
CA SER A 40 -7.65 10.53 -10.04
C SER A 40 -6.72 11.11 -11.12
N GLU A 41 -5.56 11.62 -10.70
CA GLU A 41 -4.55 12.12 -11.66
C GLU A 41 -4.08 11.02 -12.61
N MET A 42 -3.99 9.77 -12.14
CA MET A 42 -3.67 8.62 -12.99
C MET A 42 -4.77 8.38 -14.04
N ASP A 43 -6.05 8.45 -13.65
CA ASP A 43 -7.18 8.32 -14.56
C ASP A 43 -7.18 9.44 -15.62
N ALA A 44 -7.00 10.69 -15.18
CA ALA A 44 -6.89 11.85 -16.09
C ALA A 44 -5.74 11.70 -17.09
N ARG A 45 -4.57 11.22 -16.62
CA ARG A 45 -3.43 10.95 -17.50
C ARG A 45 -3.74 9.88 -18.55
N ILE A 46 -4.34 8.75 -18.15
CA ILE A 46 -4.67 7.67 -19.08
C ILE A 46 -5.60 8.17 -20.19
N GLN A 47 -6.55 9.05 -19.86
CA GLN A 47 -7.49 9.62 -20.81
C GLN A 47 -6.85 10.68 -21.73
N SER A 48 -5.73 11.29 -21.34
CA SER A 48 -5.11 12.40 -22.07
C SER A 48 -3.94 11.99 -22.96
N ILE A 49 -3.24 10.88 -22.68
CA ILE A 49 -2.07 10.46 -23.44
C ILE A 49 -2.46 9.65 -24.69
N LYS A 50 -1.69 9.84 -25.77
CA LYS A 50 -1.94 9.18 -27.06
C LYS A 50 -1.86 7.66 -27.00
N ASP A 51 -0.91 7.12 -26.24
CA ASP A 51 -0.66 5.67 -26.13
C ASP A 51 -0.57 5.22 -24.65
N PRO A 52 -1.71 5.04 -23.99
CA PRO A 52 -1.76 4.57 -22.61
C PRO A 52 -1.36 3.09 -22.52
N ASP A 53 -0.86 2.69 -21.35
CA ASP A 53 -0.59 1.27 -21.03
C ASP A 53 -1.84 0.42 -21.33
N SER A 54 -1.69 -0.58 -22.17
CA SER A 54 -2.79 -1.44 -22.63
C SER A 54 -3.51 -2.18 -21.49
N ARG A 55 -2.83 -2.40 -20.36
CA ARG A 55 -3.43 -3.01 -19.16
C ARG A 55 -4.42 -2.08 -18.46
N MET A 56 -4.28 -0.77 -18.67
CA MET A 56 -5.05 0.27 -17.98
C MET A 56 -6.23 0.78 -18.81
N VAL A 57 -6.47 0.23 -20.00
CA VAL A 57 -7.55 0.64 -20.90
C VAL A 57 -8.42 -0.53 -21.35
N ASN A 58 -9.68 -0.23 -21.54
CA ASN A 58 -10.61 -1.08 -22.30
C ASN A 58 -10.68 -0.59 -23.75
N LYS A 59 -10.85 -1.53 -24.68
CA LYS A 59 -11.18 -1.21 -26.07
C LYS A 59 -12.69 -1.21 -26.21
N VAL A 60 -13.26 -0.06 -26.49
CA VAL A 60 -14.70 0.14 -26.69
C VAL A 60 -14.98 0.64 -28.10
N LYS A 61 -16.15 0.32 -28.63
CA LYS A 61 -16.57 0.87 -29.94
C LYS A 61 -17.49 2.04 -29.72
N VAL A 62 -17.10 3.21 -30.26
CA VAL A 62 -17.90 4.41 -30.30
C VAL A 62 -18.06 4.81 -31.76
N ASP A 63 -19.28 4.88 -32.24
CA ASP A 63 -19.62 5.18 -33.65
C ASP A 63 -18.86 4.30 -34.66
N GLY A 64 -18.75 3.00 -34.34
CA GLY A 64 -18.07 2.01 -35.17
C GLY A 64 -16.53 2.04 -35.14
N LYS A 65 -15.93 3.00 -34.45
CA LYS A 65 -14.47 3.13 -34.27
C LYS A 65 -14.04 2.57 -32.92
N GLU A 66 -12.90 1.84 -32.88
CA GLU A 66 -12.30 1.39 -31.64
C GLU A 66 -11.66 2.59 -30.93
N VAL A 67 -12.03 2.79 -29.65
CA VAL A 67 -11.51 3.84 -28.78
C VAL A 67 -10.96 3.18 -27.51
N LYS A 68 -9.85 3.69 -27.00
CA LYS A 68 -9.29 3.30 -25.70
C LYS A 68 -9.97 4.10 -24.60
N GLU A 69 -10.60 3.44 -23.62
CA GLU A 69 -11.21 4.05 -22.45
C GLU A 69 -10.46 3.63 -21.18
N SER A 70 -10.22 4.55 -20.27
CA SER A 70 -9.58 4.26 -18.99
C SER A 70 -10.39 3.23 -18.19
N ARG A 71 -9.74 2.15 -17.76
CA ARG A 71 -10.36 1.16 -16.86
C ARG A 71 -10.66 1.76 -15.49
N ILE A 72 -9.86 2.72 -15.03
CA ILE A 72 -10.07 3.39 -13.74
C ILE A 72 -11.38 4.16 -13.76
N LYS A 73 -11.67 4.88 -14.87
CA LYS A 73 -12.88 5.67 -15.04
C LYS A 73 -14.18 4.89 -14.79
N THR A 74 -14.18 3.62 -15.12
CA THR A 74 -15.37 2.74 -15.07
C THR A 74 -15.51 1.96 -13.78
N LEU A 75 -14.57 2.09 -12.82
CA LEU A 75 -14.62 1.38 -11.55
C LEU A 75 -15.80 1.82 -10.69
N LYS A 76 -16.47 0.84 -10.12
CA LYS A 76 -17.55 1.02 -9.14
C LYS A 76 -17.00 1.25 -7.74
N PRO A 77 -17.80 1.75 -6.79
CA PRO A 77 -17.34 2.01 -5.41
C PRO A 77 -16.69 0.81 -4.70
N ASN A 78 -17.13 -0.41 -5.00
CA ASN A 78 -16.55 -1.65 -4.46
C ASN A 78 -15.37 -2.19 -5.28
N GLU A 79 -14.98 -1.52 -6.35
CA GLU A 79 -13.90 -1.90 -7.28
C GLU A 79 -12.69 -0.94 -7.20
N ILE A 80 -12.90 0.26 -6.65
CA ILE A 80 -11.83 1.26 -6.48
C ILE A 80 -10.81 0.84 -5.43
N GLY A 81 -9.61 1.41 -5.56
CA GLY A 81 -8.61 1.39 -4.50
C GLY A 81 -8.66 2.64 -3.66
N TYR A 82 -8.46 2.52 -2.37
CA TYR A 82 -8.20 3.66 -1.50
C TYR A 82 -7.33 3.27 -0.32
N LEU A 83 -6.71 4.28 0.26
CA LEU A 83 -5.97 4.21 1.51
C LEU A 83 -6.22 5.52 2.27
N ARG A 84 -6.81 5.43 3.46
CA ARG A 84 -7.18 6.57 4.30
C ARG A 84 -6.46 6.49 5.62
N ILE A 85 -5.99 7.63 6.11
CA ILE A 85 -5.20 7.71 7.33
C ILE A 85 -5.99 8.39 8.44
N SER A 86 -5.80 7.93 9.66
CA SER A 86 -6.37 8.55 10.85
C SER A 86 -5.39 8.45 12.03
N ASN A 87 -5.60 9.27 13.04
CA ASN A 87 -4.84 9.26 14.30
C ASN A 87 -3.31 9.37 14.11
N PHE A 88 -2.87 10.21 13.17
CA PHE A 88 -1.45 10.43 12.94
C PHE A 88 -0.82 11.16 14.13
N LYS A 89 0.24 10.57 14.69
CA LYS A 89 0.99 11.16 15.82
C LYS A 89 2.49 11.08 15.55
N GLN A 90 3.20 12.07 16.07
CA GLN A 90 4.66 12.11 16.16
C GLN A 90 5.05 12.07 17.64
N ASP A 91 5.79 11.04 18.06
CA ASP A 91 6.20 10.83 19.46
C ASP A 91 5.02 10.97 20.45
N GLY A 92 3.85 10.45 20.08
CA GLY A 92 2.62 10.51 20.86
C GLY A 92 1.81 11.80 20.70
N VAL A 93 2.35 12.86 20.08
CA VAL A 93 1.67 14.15 19.86
C VAL A 93 0.96 14.14 18.51
N VAL A 94 -0.30 14.58 18.47
CA VAL A 94 -1.08 14.69 17.24
C VAL A 94 -0.40 15.65 16.27
N ALA A 95 -0.17 15.21 15.03
CA ALA A 95 0.33 16.03 13.94
C ALA A 95 -0.78 16.28 12.92
N THR A 96 -0.70 17.42 12.22
CA THR A 96 -1.67 17.78 11.19
C THR A 96 -1.34 17.07 9.89
N ALA A 97 -2.26 16.23 9.42
CA ALA A 97 -2.13 15.50 8.17
C ALA A 97 -3.21 15.89 7.17
N LYS A 98 -2.84 16.05 5.89
CA LYS A 98 -3.72 16.40 4.79
C LYS A 98 -3.48 15.47 3.60
N GLU A 99 -4.53 14.81 3.13
CA GLU A 99 -4.48 14.01 1.91
C GLU A 99 -4.60 14.92 0.68
N VAL A 100 -3.70 14.70 -0.29
CA VAL A 100 -3.72 15.39 -1.59
C VAL A 100 -3.47 14.33 -2.66
N GLY A 101 -4.53 13.84 -3.27
CA GLY A 101 -4.43 12.76 -4.25
C GLY A 101 -3.80 11.49 -3.67
N THR A 102 -2.64 11.12 -4.15
CA THR A 102 -1.87 9.95 -3.69
C THR A 102 -0.81 10.28 -2.64
N ILE A 103 -0.80 11.50 -2.11
CA ILE A 103 0.17 11.97 -1.13
C ILE A 103 -0.55 12.38 0.16
N LEU A 104 0.00 11.98 1.30
CA LEU A 104 -0.32 12.54 2.60
C LEU A 104 0.79 13.53 2.99
N GLU A 105 0.45 14.79 3.10
CA GLU A 105 1.33 15.82 3.66
C GLU A 105 1.11 15.91 5.17
N VAL A 106 2.19 15.81 5.95
CA VAL A 106 2.14 15.90 7.41
C VAL A 106 2.99 17.06 7.89
N THR A 107 2.35 18.02 8.55
CA THR A 107 3.05 19.06 9.31
C THR A 107 3.40 18.51 10.67
N LEU A 108 4.69 18.47 10.98
CA LEU A 108 5.22 17.85 12.18
C LEU A 108 4.83 18.63 13.46
N ALA A 109 4.54 17.92 14.53
CA ALA A 109 4.29 18.51 15.85
C ALA A 109 5.56 19.20 16.41
N LYS A 110 6.72 18.64 16.09
CA LYS A 110 8.04 19.23 16.35
C LYS A 110 8.99 18.93 15.18
N PRO A 111 9.93 19.83 14.85
CA PRO A 111 10.93 19.56 13.82
C PRO A 111 11.79 18.33 14.14
N ILE A 112 12.17 17.58 13.11
CA ILE A 112 13.16 16.51 13.22
C ILE A 112 14.51 17.11 12.89
N LEU A 113 15.39 17.15 13.89
CA LEU A 113 16.74 17.71 13.73
C LEU A 113 17.63 16.78 12.89
N PRO A 114 18.74 17.29 12.33
CA PRO A 114 19.76 16.46 11.69
C PRO A 114 20.18 15.30 12.62
N HIS A 115 20.37 14.13 12.02
CA HIS A 115 20.82 12.91 12.68
C HIS A 115 20.01 12.47 13.92
N SER A 116 18.77 12.94 14.00
CA SER A 116 17.85 12.57 15.08
C SER A 116 16.79 11.56 14.63
N LYS A 117 16.10 10.98 15.62
CA LYS A 117 15.02 10.00 15.37
C LYS A 117 13.70 10.53 15.90
N THR A 118 12.63 10.08 15.30
CA THR A 118 11.26 10.29 15.76
C THR A 118 10.42 9.06 15.44
N THR A 119 9.35 8.85 16.20
CA THR A 119 8.42 7.75 15.97
C THR A 119 7.09 8.30 15.47
N PHE A 120 6.63 7.79 14.34
CA PHE A 120 5.30 8.05 13.83
C PHE A 120 4.38 6.87 14.11
N THR A 121 3.18 7.17 14.58
CA THR A 121 2.10 6.18 14.70
C THR A 121 0.87 6.67 13.96
N LEU A 122 0.19 5.76 13.30
CA LEU A 122 -1.03 6.07 12.56
C LEU A 122 -1.94 4.84 12.46
N ASN A 123 -3.21 5.07 12.23
CA ASN A 123 -4.15 4.06 11.79
C ASN A 123 -4.45 4.26 10.31
N PHE A 124 -4.73 3.18 9.61
CA PHE A 124 -5.14 3.25 8.22
C PHE A 124 -6.25 2.25 7.90
N GLU A 125 -7.04 2.59 6.92
CA GLU A 125 -7.99 1.68 6.28
C GLU A 125 -7.84 1.76 4.77
N GLY A 126 -8.04 0.64 4.10
CA GLY A 126 -7.91 0.57 2.66
C GLY A 126 -8.85 -0.43 2.02
N GLN A 127 -8.97 -0.31 0.71
CA GLN A 127 -9.67 -1.26 -0.15
C GLN A 127 -8.75 -1.67 -1.29
N VAL A 128 -8.72 -2.97 -1.55
CA VAL A 128 -7.96 -3.53 -2.68
C VAL A 128 -8.78 -3.34 -3.95
N PRO A 129 -8.27 -2.59 -4.94
CA PRO A 129 -8.98 -2.40 -6.20
C PRO A 129 -9.07 -3.70 -7.01
N ILE A 130 -9.96 -3.75 -7.99
CA ILE A 130 -9.79 -4.68 -9.10
C ILE A 130 -8.43 -4.42 -9.73
N GLN A 131 -7.71 -5.48 -10.10
CA GLN A 131 -6.39 -5.31 -10.70
C GLN A 131 -6.46 -4.48 -11.98
N ILE A 132 -5.82 -3.34 -11.94
CA ILE A 132 -5.63 -2.47 -13.11
C ILE A 132 -4.21 -2.64 -13.65
N ARG A 133 -3.21 -2.70 -12.77
CA ARG A 133 -1.81 -2.80 -13.16
C ARG A 133 -1.09 -3.92 -12.39
N ARG A 134 -0.35 -3.60 -11.32
CA ARG A 134 0.43 -4.58 -10.53
C ARG A 134 -0.29 -5.03 -9.27
N SER A 135 -0.96 -4.09 -8.62
CA SER A 135 -1.71 -4.32 -7.39
C SER A 135 -3.19 -4.45 -7.68
N GLY A 136 -3.85 -5.28 -6.94
CA GLY A 136 -5.28 -5.46 -7.06
C GLY A 136 -5.74 -6.89 -6.80
N ARG A 137 -7.00 -7.12 -7.01
CA ARG A 137 -7.65 -8.43 -6.84
C ARG A 137 -8.09 -9.03 -8.16
N ASN A 138 -8.27 -10.35 -8.16
CA ASN A 138 -8.80 -11.13 -9.28
C ASN A 138 -8.01 -10.91 -10.56
N ASN A 139 -6.70 -11.19 -10.50
CA ASN A 139 -5.86 -11.07 -11.67
C ASN A 139 -6.11 -12.20 -12.69
N ALA A 140 -5.59 -12.03 -13.90
CA ALA A 140 -5.79 -12.98 -15.00
C ALA A 140 -5.13 -14.36 -14.72
N GLU A 141 -4.12 -14.39 -13.85
CA GLU A 141 -3.38 -15.60 -13.47
C GLU A 141 -4.06 -16.41 -12.37
N GLY A 142 -5.22 -15.95 -11.86
CA GLY A 142 -5.99 -16.63 -10.83
C GLY A 142 -5.53 -16.32 -9.41
N ILE A 143 -4.66 -15.32 -9.22
CA ILE A 143 -4.29 -14.82 -7.89
C ILE A 143 -5.37 -13.85 -7.41
N GLU A 144 -6.02 -14.18 -6.30
CA GLU A 144 -7.12 -13.37 -5.79
C GLU A 144 -6.66 -12.02 -5.24
N LEU A 145 -5.50 -11.97 -4.60
CA LEU A 145 -4.96 -10.75 -4.01
C LEU A 145 -3.49 -10.58 -4.38
N SER A 146 -3.18 -9.55 -5.16
CA SER A 146 -1.82 -9.09 -5.42
C SER A 146 -1.67 -7.70 -4.81
N MET A 147 -1.03 -7.62 -3.64
CA MET A 147 -0.99 -6.41 -2.83
C MET A 147 0.44 -5.86 -2.75
N THR A 148 0.79 -5.01 -3.69
CA THR A 148 2.02 -4.21 -3.62
C THR A 148 1.67 -2.79 -3.19
N GLN A 149 2.51 -2.17 -2.35
CA GLN A 149 2.33 -0.77 -1.91
C GLN A 149 0.98 -0.52 -1.20
N TRP A 150 0.50 -1.51 -0.45
CA TRP A 150 -0.84 -1.52 0.16
C TRP A 150 -0.95 -0.74 1.48
N PHE A 151 0.16 -0.28 2.04
CA PHE A 151 0.26 0.44 3.30
C PHE A 151 0.76 1.88 3.06
N PRO A 152 0.56 2.81 4.01
CA PRO A 152 1.13 4.16 3.93
C PRO A 152 2.65 4.08 3.95
N LYS A 153 3.31 4.44 2.85
CA LYS A 153 4.76 4.40 2.73
C LYS A 153 5.35 5.79 2.85
N ILE A 154 6.24 6.02 3.81
CA ILE A 154 6.94 7.31 3.92
C ILE A 154 7.73 7.58 2.63
N ALA A 155 7.69 8.83 2.16
CA ALA A 155 8.49 9.26 1.02
C ALA A 155 9.98 9.34 1.40
N GLU A 156 10.85 9.23 0.43
CA GLU A 156 12.27 9.43 0.62
C GLU A 156 12.60 10.93 0.68
N PHE A 157 13.59 11.27 1.51
CA PHE A 157 14.21 12.58 1.58
C PHE A 157 15.71 12.44 1.31
N ASP A 158 16.19 13.11 0.29
CA ASP A 158 17.60 13.12 -0.07
C ASP A 158 18.10 14.56 -0.40
N PHE A 159 19.19 14.67 -1.16
CA PHE A 159 19.78 15.98 -1.53
C PHE A 159 18.88 16.82 -2.48
N GLU A 160 17.92 16.22 -3.16
CA GLU A 160 16.90 16.90 -3.97
C GLU A 160 15.67 17.29 -3.14
N GLY A 161 15.57 16.84 -1.89
CA GLY A 161 14.44 17.04 -0.99
C GLY A 161 13.51 15.84 -0.92
N TRP A 162 12.22 16.07 -0.68
CA TRP A 162 11.22 15.03 -0.59
C TRP A 162 10.78 14.52 -1.96
N HIS A 163 10.90 13.23 -2.20
CA HIS A 163 10.32 12.55 -3.37
C HIS A 163 8.84 12.23 -3.13
N ALA A 164 8.03 13.28 -3.01
CA ALA A 164 6.59 13.21 -2.76
C ALA A 164 5.76 13.41 -4.05
N ASP A 165 6.23 12.83 -5.14
CA ASP A 165 5.54 12.93 -6.43
C ASP A 165 4.23 12.13 -6.43
N PRO A 166 3.13 12.67 -6.98
CA PRO A 166 1.90 11.94 -7.18
C PRO A 166 2.11 10.67 -8.01
N TYR A 167 1.42 9.59 -7.65
CA TYR A 167 1.48 8.34 -8.41
C TYR A 167 0.62 8.42 -9.67
N ILE A 168 1.26 8.76 -10.79
CA ILE A 168 0.67 8.93 -12.12
C ILE A 168 1.39 8.09 -13.19
N ALA A 169 1.57 6.81 -12.92
CA ALA A 169 2.27 5.86 -13.80
C ALA A 169 3.81 6.03 -13.87
N ARG A 170 4.43 6.56 -12.83
CA ARG A 170 5.88 6.60 -12.65
C ARG A 170 6.37 5.44 -11.80
N GLU A 171 7.67 5.17 -11.86
CA GLU A 171 8.29 4.20 -10.95
C GLU A 171 8.26 4.72 -9.51
N PHE A 172 8.27 3.76 -8.57
CA PHE A 172 8.31 4.09 -7.17
C PHE A 172 9.72 4.50 -6.76
N HIS A 173 9.81 5.57 -5.99
CA HIS A 173 10.99 5.94 -5.24
C HIS A 173 10.70 5.68 -3.76
N GLY A 174 11.58 5.03 -3.05
CA GLY A 174 11.25 4.66 -1.68
C GLY A 174 12.46 4.34 -0.84
N VAL A 175 12.36 4.74 0.41
CA VAL A 175 13.39 4.54 1.44
C VAL A 175 13.47 3.07 1.84
N TRP A 176 14.69 2.62 2.07
CA TRP A 176 14.96 1.31 2.65
C TRP A 176 14.61 1.26 4.12
N GLY A 177 14.14 0.11 4.58
CA GLY A 177 13.78 -0.07 5.97
C GLY A 177 13.73 -1.53 6.40
N ASN A 178 13.55 -1.73 7.70
CA ASN A 178 13.22 -3.02 8.28
C ASN A 178 11.71 -3.07 8.51
N PHE A 179 11.08 -4.13 8.03
CA PHE A 179 9.64 -4.31 8.17
C PHE A 179 9.33 -5.51 9.04
N ASP A 180 8.50 -5.31 10.05
CA ASP A 180 7.83 -6.33 10.83
C ASP A 180 6.33 -6.22 10.56
N VAL A 181 5.74 -7.24 9.93
CA VAL A 181 4.39 -7.15 9.36
C VAL A 181 3.54 -8.32 9.81
N LYS A 182 2.41 -8.03 10.46
CA LYS A 182 1.41 -9.03 10.83
C LYS A 182 0.15 -8.85 9.99
N ILE A 183 -0.27 -9.91 9.30
CA ILE A 183 -1.45 -9.91 8.44
C ILE A 183 -2.43 -10.96 8.93
N THR A 184 -3.58 -10.52 9.42
CA THR A 184 -4.68 -11.41 9.80
C THR A 184 -5.70 -11.47 8.65
N ILE A 185 -5.94 -12.68 8.15
CA ILE A 185 -6.82 -12.95 7.02
C ILE A 185 -7.54 -14.29 7.19
N ASP A 186 -8.57 -14.58 6.39
CA ASP A 186 -9.24 -15.88 6.37
C ASP A 186 -8.23 -17.02 6.19
N LYS A 187 -8.42 -18.10 6.96
CA LYS A 187 -7.49 -19.24 7.00
C LYS A 187 -7.30 -19.97 5.66
N ASN A 188 -8.22 -19.79 4.72
CA ASN A 188 -8.14 -20.43 3.40
C ASN A 188 -7.17 -19.71 2.46
N TYR A 189 -6.64 -18.55 2.87
CA TYR A 189 -5.63 -17.81 2.10
C TYR A 189 -4.23 -18.23 2.50
N ILE A 190 -3.42 -18.53 1.51
CA ILE A 190 -1.99 -18.79 1.65
C ILE A 190 -1.25 -17.53 1.19
N LEU A 191 -0.44 -16.94 2.07
CA LEU A 191 0.25 -15.69 1.80
C LEU A 191 1.71 -15.94 1.43
N GLY A 192 2.15 -15.38 0.31
CA GLY A 192 3.55 -15.12 0.02
C GLY A 192 3.86 -13.65 0.27
N GLY A 193 5.03 -13.34 0.81
CA GLY A 193 5.44 -11.96 1.10
C GLY A 193 6.95 -11.79 1.03
N SER A 194 7.40 -10.53 1.06
CA SER A 194 8.83 -10.22 1.19
C SER A 194 9.34 -10.63 2.57
N GLY A 195 10.61 -11.07 2.63
CA GLY A 195 11.27 -11.46 3.88
C GLY A 195 10.97 -12.88 4.34
N TYR A 196 11.02 -13.10 5.63
CA TYR A 196 10.92 -14.40 6.28
C TYR A 196 9.61 -14.53 7.04
N LEU A 197 8.90 -15.65 6.89
CA LEU A 197 7.75 -15.99 7.71
C LEU A 197 8.23 -16.50 9.07
N LEU A 198 8.04 -15.69 10.11
CA LEU A 198 8.58 -15.99 11.46
C LEU A 198 7.79 -17.10 12.15
N ASN A 199 6.49 -17.17 11.97
CA ASN A 199 5.62 -18.15 12.63
C ASN A 199 5.20 -19.31 11.71
N LYS A 200 6.11 -19.75 10.84
CA LYS A 200 5.87 -20.81 9.86
C LYS A 200 5.37 -22.13 10.48
N ASN A 201 5.84 -22.47 11.67
CA ASN A 201 5.45 -23.68 12.40
C ASN A 201 4.06 -23.58 13.08
N GLU A 202 3.46 -22.38 13.08
CA GLU A 202 2.09 -22.15 13.53
C GLU A 202 1.11 -22.07 12.35
N ILE A 203 1.60 -21.60 11.20
CA ILE A 203 0.81 -21.41 9.99
C ILE A 203 0.62 -22.72 9.22
N GLY A 204 1.67 -23.49 8.98
CA GLY A 204 1.64 -24.69 8.13
C GLY A 204 1.65 -24.37 6.64
N TYR A 205 0.78 -24.99 5.87
CA TYR A 205 0.63 -24.84 4.42
C TYR A 205 1.90 -25.09 3.60
N GLY A 206 2.84 -25.90 4.11
CA GLY A 206 4.11 -26.19 3.46
C GLY A 206 5.25 -25.24 3.86
N TYR A 207 5.01 -24.25 4.71
CA TYR A 207 6.05 -23.35 5.23
C TYR A 207 6.79 -23.90 6.46
N GLN A 208 6.16 -24.85 7.18
CA GLN A 208 6.71 -25.42 8.41
C GLN A 208 8.01 -26.16 8.16
N ASP A 209 8.81 -26.28 9.22
CA ASP A 209 10.05 -27.07 9.17
C ASP A 209 9.74 -28.55 8.95
N GLU A 210 10.73 -29.29 8.42
CA GLU A 210 10.63 -30.71 8.18
C GLU A 210 10.30 -31.48 9.49
N GLY A 211 9.33 -32.38 9.40
CA GLY A 211 8.86 -33.16 10.55
C GLY A 211 7.86 -32.41 11.46
N VAL A 212 7.60 -31.14 11.26
CA VAL A 212 6.60 -30.39 12.04
C VAL A 212 5.21 -30.63 11.47
N VAL A 213 4.30 -31.10 12.32
CA VAL A 213 2.87 -31.25 11.98
C VAL A 213 2.08 -30.09 12.58
N VAL A 214 1.52 -29.24 11.72
CA VAL A 214 0.68 -28.11 12.15
C VAL A 214 -0.78 -28.53 12.16
N THR A 215 -1.42 -28.43 13.33
CA THR A 215 -2.84 -28.72 13.49
C THR A 215 -3.57 -27.46 13.91
N LEU A 216 -4.38 -26.90 13.01
CA LEU A 216 -5.19 -25.73 13.32
C LEU A 216 -6.45 -26.11 14.11
N PRO A 217 -6.83 -25.35 15.16
CA PRO A 217 -8.07 -25.58 15.89
C PRO A 217 -9.28 -25.60 14.95
N LYS A 218 -10.23 -26.51 15.16
CA LYS A 218 -11.40 -26.69 14.29
C LYS A 218 -12.25 -25.42 14.09
N LYS A 219 -12.27 -24.51 15.08
CA LYS A 219 -13.04 -23.26 15.05
C LYS A 219 -12.27 -22.06 14.49
N THR A 220 -11.00 -22.24 14.12
CA THR A 220 -10.18 -21.16 13.55
C THR A 220 -10.78 -20.69 12.23
N LYS A 221 -11.07 -19.39 12.15
CA LYS A 221 -11.59 -18.74 10.94
C LYS A 221 -10.53 -17.94 10.22
N THR A 222 -9.59 -17.37 10.96
CA THR A 222 -8.52 -16.50 10.44
C THR A 222 -7.16 -16.97 10.97
N LEU A 223 -6.11 -16.67 10.22
CA LEU A 223 -4.71 -16.85 10.63
C LEU A 223 -4.00 -15.51 10.60
N THR A 224 -3.03 -15.34 11.48
CA THR A 224 -2.14 -14.18 11.49
C THR A 224 -0.76 -14.61 11.00
N TRP A 225 -0.40 -14.13 9.84
CA TRP A 225 0.90 -14.32 9.23
C TRP A 225 1.86 -13.25 9.72
N HIS A 226 3.06 -13.63 10.15
CA HIS A 226 4.05 -12.72 10.71
C HIS A 226 5.33 -12.74 9.84
N PHE A 227 5.51 -11.71 9.04
CA PHE A 227 6.69 -11.55 8.17
C PHE A 227 7.68 -10.55 8.76
N ASN A 228 8.95 -10.85 8.62
CA ASN A 228 10.04 -9.93 8.89
C ASN A 228 10.88 -9.76 7.63
N ALA A 229 10.98 -8.54 7.14
CA ALA A 229 11.73 -8.21 5.93
C ALA A 229 12.79 -7.14 6.25
N PRO A 230 14.02 -7.56 6.52
CA PRO A 230 15.11 -6.63 6.81
C PRO A 230 15.65 -6.01 5.53
N MET A 231 15.94 -4.71 5.57
CA MET A 231 16.62 -3.95 4.52
C MET A 231 15.96 -4.07 3.12
N VAL A 232 14.65 -3.85 3.04
CA VAL A 232 13.87 -3.86 1.80
C VAL A 232 13.26 -2.50 1.49
#